data_2f2d58bb98b6b063d2c860ba420011b4
#
_entry.id   2f2d58bb98b6b063d2c860ba420011b4
#
_cell.length_a   1.000
_cell.length_b   1.000
_cell.length_c   1.000
_cell.angle_alpha   90.00
_cell.angle_beta   90.00
_cell.angle_gamma   90.00
#
_symmetry.space_group_name_H-M   'P 1'
#
loop_
_entity.id
_entity.type
_entity.pdbx_description
1 polymer ?
#
loop_
_entity_poly.entity_id
_entity_poly.type
_entity_poly.pdbx_seq_one_letter_code
_entity_poly.pdbx_strand_id
1 'polypeptide(L)'
;MAGNSIGQLFRVTTCGESHGVGLMAIVDGVPPGLELCEEDLQKDLDRRKPGTSKFATQRKEPDQVEIISGVFEGKTTGTSIGLLIRNTDQKSKDYGNIAQTFRPGHADYTYTHKYGFRDYRGGGRSSARETAMRVAAGAIAKKYLAEKFGIDIRGHVTQIGNEVAEKLDWAEVPNNPFFCGDVDAVPRFEQLVTSLREQGTSCGAKLEIIAEKVPVGWGEPVFDRLDADIAHAMMSINAVKGVEIGDGFDVAGQFGHETRDELTTDGFLANHAGGILGGISSGQTIRVAIALKPTASITTPGKTITIDRENTDVLTKGRHDPCVGVRATPIAEAMLAIVLMDHFMRNRAQNAD
;
A
#
# COMPACT_ATOMS: atom_id res chain seq x y z
N MET A 1 -19.72 -10.44 1.66
CA MET A 1 -18.50 -11.04 2.25
C MET A 1 -17.82 -10.01 3.15
N ALA A 2 -17.15 -10.45 4.23
CA ALA A 2 -16.36 -9.53 5.05
C ALA A 2 -15.13 -9.06 4.27
N GLY A 3 -14.76 -7.77 4.40
CA GLY A 3 -13.70 -7.12 3.62
C GLY A 3 -12.27 -7.46 4.05
N ASN A 4 -11.96 -8.75 4.32
CA ASN A 4 -10.63 -9.19 4.74
C ASN A 4 -9.87 -9.95 3.64
N SER A 5 -10.46 -10.06 2.45
CA SER A 5 -9.87 -10.76 1.31
C SER A 5 -9.90 -9.89 0.07
N ILE A 6 -8.89 -10.01 -0.77
CA ILE A 6 -8.77 -9.38 -2.09
C ILE A 6 -8.30 -10.42 -3.11
N GLY A 7 -8.66 -10.23 -4.38
CA GLY A 7 -8.38 -11.16 -5.48
C GLY A 7 -9.39 -12.29 -5.61
N GLN A 8 -9.43 -12.90 -6.76
CA GLN A 8 -10.32 -14.00 -7.12
C GLN A 8 -9.55 -15.33 -7.20
N LEU A 9 -8.57 -15.44 -8.08
CA LEU A 9 -7.72 -16.62 -8.28
C LEU A 9 -6.40 -16.52 -7.51
N PHE A 10 -5.75 -15.35 -7.54
CA PHE A 10 -4.69 -15.02 -6.60
C PHE A 10 -5.33 -14.27 -5.43
N ARG A 11 -5.68 -15.01 -4.40
CA ARG A 11 -6.49 -14.49 -3.31
C ARG A 11 -5.69 -14.34 -2.02
N VAL A 12 -5.73 -13.14 -1.47
CA VAL A 12 -5.08 -12.82 -0.19
C VAL A 12 -6.13 -12.55 0.86
N THR A 13 -6.08 -13.28 1.97
CA THR A 13 -6.92 -13.07 3.15
C THR A 13 -6.04 -12.71 4.34
N THR A 14 -6.31 -11.59 5.01
CA THR A 14 -5.50 -11.12 6.15
C THR A 14 -6.29 -11.10 7.45
N CYS A 15 -5.62 -11.36 8.56
CA CYS A 15 -6.15 -11.19 9.91
C CYS A 15 -5.05 -10.71 10.87
N GLY A 16 -5.42 -10.53 12.14
CA GLY A 16 -4.54 -10.01 13.18
C GLY A 16 -4.63 -8.50 13.34
N GLU A 17 -4.12 -7.98 14.43
CA GLU A 17 -4.31 -6.62 14.89
C GLU A 17 -3.01 -5.99 15.39
N SER A 18 -2.94 -4.65 15.37
CA SER A 18 -1.70 -3.92 15.66
C SER A 18 -1.14 -4.14 17.07
N HIS A 19 -2.00 -4.49 18.03
CA HIS A 19 -1.64 -4.76 19.43
C HIS A 19 -2.09 -6.17 19.87
N GLY A 20 -2.47 -7.03 18.93
CA GLY A 20 -2.69 -8.45 19.13
C GLY A 20 -1.37 -9.24 19.14
N VAL A 21 -1.47 -10.57 19.16
CA VAL A 21 -0.33 -11.50 19.19
C VAL A 21 0.53 -11.39 17.94
N GLY A 22 -0.10 -11.16 16.79
CA GLY A 22 0.56 -11.08 15.49
C GLY A 22 -0.40 -10.77 14.36
N LEU A 23 0.14 -10.83 13.15
CA LEU A 23 -0.57 -10.66 11.90
C LEU A 23 -0.42 -11.93 11.08
N MET A 24 -1.45 -12.32 10.35
CA MET A 24 -1.42 -13.49 9.48
C MET A 24 -2.00 -13.16 8.10
N ALA A 25 -1.53 -13.88 7.11
CA ALA A 25 -2.15 -13.94 5.79
C ALA A 25 -2.24 -15.38 5.29
N ILE A 26 -3.28 -15.65 4.51
CA ILE A 26 -3.39 -16.83 3.66
C ILE A 26 -3.36 -16.33 2.23
N VAL A 27 -2.48 -16.91 1.42
CA VAL A 27 -2.34 -16.61 -0.01
C VAL A 27 -2.68 -17.86 -0.80
N ASP A 28 -3.81 -17.83 -1.49
CA ASP A 28 -4.25 -18.88 -2.39
C ASP A 28 -3.92 -18.55 -3.83
N GLY A 29 -3.78 -19.59 -4.67
CA GLY A 29 -3.59 -19.44 -6.11
C GLY A 29 -2.14 -19.21 -6.55
N VAL A 30 -1.16 -19.40 -5.68
CA VAL A 30 0.25 -19.36 -6.10
C VAL A 30 0.56 -20.61 -6.93
N PRO A 31 1.04 -20.48 -8.19
CA PRO A 31 1.41 -21.65 -8.98
C PRO A 31 2.48 -22.50 -8.29
N PRO A 32 2.45 -23.83 -8.46
CA PRO A 32 3.47 -24.71 -7.89
C PRO A 32 4.84 -24.52 -8.55
N GLY A 33 5.91 -24.78 -7.81
CA GLY A 33 7.27 -24.82 -8.32
C GLY A 33 8.01 -23.47 -8.31
N LEU A 34 7.40 -22.40 -7.81
CA LEU A 34 8.13 -21.15 -7.54
C LEU A 34 9.12 -21.39 -6.40
N GLU A 35 10.40 -21.09 -6.60
CA GLU A 35 11.36 -21.04 -5.49
C GLU A 35 10.99 -19.92 -4.53
N LEU A 36 10.79 -20.26 -3.25
CA LEU A 36 10.30 -19.30 -2.25
C LEU A 36 10.85 -19.62 -0.86
N CYS A 37 11.42 -18.59 -0.23
CA CYS A 37 11.83 -18.61 1.17
C CYS A 37 11.46 -17.28 1.85
N GLU A 38 11.61 -17.20 3.16
CA GLU A 38 11.31 -16.02 3.95
C GLU A 38 12.13 -14.79 3.52
N GLU A 39 13.38 -14.98 3.12
CA GLU A 39 14.28 -13.93 2.66
C GLU A 39 13.76 -13.21 1.41
N ASP A 40 13.05 -13.91 0.55
CA ASP A 40 12.41 -13.31 -0.64
C ASP A 40 11.36 -12.27 -0.24
N LEU A 41 10.60 -12.55 0.81
CA LEU A 41 9.54 -11.67 1.32
C LEU A 41 10.10 -10.56 2.22
N GLN A 42 11.17 -10.89 2.96
CA GLN A 42 11.76 -10.00 3.95
C GLN A 42 12.33 -8.73 3.32
N LYS A 43 12.84 -8.80 2.09
CA LYS A 43 13.36 -7.63 1.35
C LYS A 43 12.34 -6.49 1.24
N ASP A 44 11.10 -6.80 0.86
CA ASP A 44 10.04 -5.80 0.75
C ASP A 44 9.50 -5.39 2.13
N LEU A 45 9.44 -6.33 3.08
CA LEU A 45 9.08 -6.04 4.47
C LEU A 45 10.08 -5.11 5.15
N ASP A 46 11.37 -5.27 4.89
CA ASP A 46 12.43 -4.40 5.42
C ASP A 46 12.32 -2.96 4.92
N ARG A 47 11.87 -2.74 3.70
CA ARG A 47 11.56 -1.41 3.15
C ARG A 47 10.33 -0.79 3.83
N ARG A 48 9.35 -1.61 4.22
CA ARG A 48 8.08 -1.17 4.82
C ARG A 48 8.16 -1.02 6.35
N LYS A 49 8.95 -1.80 7.07
CA LYS A 49 8.93 -1.89 8.53
C LYS A 49 9.08 -0.52 9.21
N PRO A 50 8.54 -0.34 10.44
CA PRO A 50 8.73 0.90 11.20
C PRO A 50 10.17 1.02 11.70
N GLY A 51 10.63 2.27 11.92
CA GLY A 51 11.95 2.53 12.51
C GLY A 51 13.13 2.41 11.53
N THR A 52 12.88 2.40 10.23
CA THR A 52 13.92 2.36 9.19
C THR A 52 14.71 3.65 9.06
N SER A 53 14.15 4.78 9.50
CA SER A 53 14.81 6.08 9.47
C SER A 53 14.40 6.96 10.65
N LYS A 54 15.19 8.03 10.90
CA LYS A 54 14.84 9.07 11.89
C LYS A 54 13.56 9.84 11.54
N PHE A 55 13.07 9.73 10.31
CA PHE A 55 11.87 10.41 9.81
C PHE A 55 10.59 9.58 9.94
N ALA A 56 10.71 8.28 10.21
CA ALA A 56 9.59 7.38 10.44
C ALA A 56 9.25 7.28 11.94
N THR A 57 8.20 6.51 12.26
CA THR A 57 7.80 6.22 13.65
C THR A 57 8.93 5.59 14.47
N GLN A 58 8.96 5.88 15.76
CA GLN A 58 9.92 5.29 16.72
C GLN A 58 9.57 3.86 17.14
N ARG A 59 8.43 3.30 16.71
CA ARG A 59 8.09 1.89 16.93
C ARG A 59 9.14 1.02 16.23
N LYS A 60 9.59 -0.04 16.89
CA LYS A 60 10.58 -0.98 16.33
C LYS A 60 9.96 -2.36 16.24
N GLU A 61 9.68 -2.79 15.04
CA GLU A 61 9.21 -4.13 14.74
C GLU A 61 10.16 -4.75 13.69
N PRO A 62 10.66 -5.95 13.89
CA PRO A 62 11.52 -6.60 12.92
C PRO A 62 10.75 -7.00 11.66
N ASP A 63 9.41 -7.12 11.77
CA ASP A 63 8.52 -7.63 10.72
C ASP A 63 8.99 -8.94 10.10
N GLN A 64 9.58 -9.80 10.94
CA GLN A 64 10.09 -11.09 10.51
C GLN A 64 8.93 -12.00 10.14
N VAL A 65 8.91 -12.42 8.88
CA VAL A 65 7.87 -13.30 8.35
C VAL A 65 8.27 -14.75 8.54
N GLU A 66 7.28 -15.57 8.89
CA GLU A 66 7.37 -17.02 8.94
C GLU A 66 6.43 -17.61 7.86
N ILE A 67 6.93 -18.52 7.02
CA ILE A 67 6.11 -19.30 6.09
C ILE A 67 5.71 -20.58 6.81
N ILE A 68 4.43 -20.74 7.14
CA ILE A 68 3.94 -21.84 7.95
C ILE A 68 3.28 -22.97 7.14
N SER A 69 3.04 -22.78 5.84
CA SER A 69 2.50 -23.78 4.91
C SER A 69 2.68 -23.38 3.46
N GLY A 70 2.46 -24.31 2.54
CA GLY A 70 2.43 -24.05 1.09
C GLY A 70 3.80 -24.06 0.41
N VAL A 71 4.89 -24.35 1.15
CA VAL A 71 6.25 -24.50 0.62
C VAL A 71 6.84 -25.82 1.09
N PHE A 72 7.47 -26.57 0.19
CA PHE A 72 8.18 -27.81 0.47
C PHE A 72 9.50 -27.83 -0.32
N GLU A 73 10.61 -28.13 0.36
CA GLU A 73 11.96 -28.12 -0.22
C GLU A 73 12.30 -26.82 -1.00
N GLY A 74 11.88 -25.67 -0.43
CA GLY A 74 12.12 -24.36 -1.00
C GLY A 74 11.25 -23.99 -2.22
N LYS A 75 10.20 -24.77 -2.52
CA LYS A 75 9.29 -24.51 -3.66
C LYS A 75 7.85 -24.48 -3.22
N THR A 76 7.06 -23.63 -3.86
CA THR A 76 5.62 -23.58 -3.66
C THR A 76 4.96 -24.89 -4.10
N THR A 77 3.99 -25.37 -3.33
CA THR A 77 3.29 -26.64 -3.59
C THR A 77 2.04 -26.48 -4.44
N GLY A 78 1.57 -25.25 -4.68
CA GLY A 78 0.28 -24.95 -5.30
C GLY A 78 -0.91 -24.97 -4.32
N THR A 79 -0.68 -25.32 -3.05
CA THR A 79 -1.66 -25.17 -1.97
C THR A 79 -1.50 -23.81 -1.27
N SER A 80 -2.41 -23.48 -0.35
CA SER A 80 -2.41 -22.18 0.32
C SER A 80 -1.11 -21.94 1.11
N ILE A 81 -0.52 -20.77 0.92
CA ILE A 81 0.64 -20.30 1.67
C ILE A 81 0.15 -19.55 2.90
N GLY A 82 0.52 -20.05 4.08
CA GLY A 82 0.27 -19.38 5.35
C GLY A 82 1.47 -18.53 5.75
N LEU A 83 1.22 -17.26 6.08
CA LEU A 83 2.22 -16.29 6.52
C LEU A 83 1.90 -15.78 7.92
N LEU A 84 2.92 -15.65 8.76
CA LEU A 84 2.81 -15.15 10.14
C LEU A 84 3.89 -14.10 10.41
N ILE A 85 3.50 -12.96 11.03
CA ILE A 85 4.43 -11.97 11.62
C ILE A 85 4.00 -11.74 13.07
N ARG A 86 4.90 -11.94 14.03
CA ARG A 86 4.64 -11.70 15.45
C ARG A 86 4.81 -10.23 15.80
N ASN A 87 3.96 -9.69 16.67
CA ASN A 87 4.13 -8.37 17.22
C ASN A 87 5.09 -8.44 18.43
N THR A 88 6.09 -7.58 18.46
CA THR A 88 7.13 -7.58 19.51
C THR A 88 7.24 -6.26 20.28
N ASP A 89 6.90 -5.11 19.71
CA ASP A 89 6.99 -3.77 20.36
C ASP A 89 5.61 -3.09 20.47
N GLN A 90 4.63 -3.81 21.02
CA GLN A 90 3.31 -3.26 21.32
C GLN A 90 3.28 -2.61 22.73
N LYS A 91 2.80 -1.35 22.81
CA LYS A 91 2.66 -0.62 24.08
C LYS A 91 1.20 -0.27 24.34
N SER A 92 0.41 -1.25 24.75
CA SER A 92 -1.04 -1.11 24.97
C SER A 92 -1.39 -0.06 26.05
N LYS A 93 -0.48 0.22 26.98
CA LYS A 93 -0.66 1.23 28.05
C LYS A 93 -0.79 2.66 27.50
N ASP A 94 -0.27 2.95 26.32
CA ASP A 94 -0.30 4.28 25.71
C ASP A 94 -1.71 4.71 25.26
N TYR A 95 -2.68 3.80 25.28
CA TYR A 95 -4.02 4.01 24.74
C TYR A 95 -5.15 4.10 25.80
N GLY A 96 -4.82 4.06 27.10
CA GLY A 96 -5.82 4.10 28.17
C GLY A 96 -6.69 5.38 28.16
N ASN A 97 -6.11 6.52 27.81
CA ASN A 97 -6.80 7.81 27.75
C ASN A 97 -7.83 7.92 26.59
N ILE A 98 -7.77 7.04 25.60
CA ILE A 98 -8.73 7.00 24.48
C ILE A 98 -9.74 5.85 24.59
N ALA A 99 -9.75 5.12 25.72
CA ALA A 99 -10.72 4.05 25.94
C ALA A 99 -12.17 4.56 25.93
N GLN A 100 -12.38 5.77 26.47
CA GLN A 100 -13.68 6.41 26.62
C GLN A 100 -13.95 7.55 25.62
N THR A 101 -13.03 7.80 24.68
CA THR A 101 -13.13 8.89 23.69
C THR A 101 -12.79 8.39 22.29
N PHE A 102 -13.03 9.19 21.28
CA PHE A 102 -12.73 8.87 19.87
C PHE A 102 -11.67 9.81 19.33
N ARG A 103 -10.62 9.27 18.70
CA ARG A 103 -9.63 10.10 18.03
C ARG A 103 -10.22 10.78 16.79
N PRO A 104 -10.12 12.11 16.65
CA PRO A 104 -10.56 12.81 15.45
C PRO A 104 -9.89 12.25 14.18
N GLY A 105 -10.67 12.05 13.12
CA GLY A 105 -10.16 11.54 11.84
C GLY A 105 -9.64 10.10 11.85
N HIS A 106 -9.79 9.36 12.96
CA HIS A 106 -9.47 7.95 13.10
C HIS A 106 -10.73 7.07 13.05
N ALA A 107 -10.56 5.76 12.89
CA ALA A 107 -11.68 4.81 12.76
C ALA A 107 -12.39 4.45 14.08
N ASP A 108 -11.99 5.02 15.21
CA ASP A 108 -12.53 4.68 16.53
C ASP A 108 -14.06 4.78 16.60
N TYR A 109 -14.59 5.90 16.14
CA TYR A 109 -16.04 6.18 16.10
C TYR A 109 -16.79 5.18 15.23
N THR A 110 -16.33 5.00 14.01
CA THR A 110 -17.01 4.14 13.02
C THR A 110 -16.96 2.65 13.40
N TYR A 111 -15.84 2.18 13.96
CA TYR A 111 -15.73 0.79 14.46
C TYR A 111 -16.67 0.55 15.64
N THR A 112 -16.72 1.46 16.62
CA THR A 112 -17.63 1.33 17.77
C THR A 112 -19.08 1.27 17.32
N HIS A 113 -19.50 2.16 16.38
CA HIS A 113 -20.88 2.18 15.91
C HIS A 113 -21.24 1.00 15.00
N LYS A 114 -20.28 0.50 14.24
CA LYS A 114 -20.51 -0.66 13.37
C LYS A 114 -20.59 -1.97 14.12
N TYR A 115 -19.67 -2.19 15.08
CA TYR A 115 -19.50 -3.49 15.75
C TYR A 115 -20.04 -3.51 17.19
N GLY A 116 -20.53 -2.39 17.72
CA GLY A 116 -21.05 -2.26 19.07
C GLY A 116 -19.99 -2.02 20.15
N PHE A 117 -18.75 -2.44 19.91
CA PHE A 117 -17.60 -2.18 20.77
C PHE A 117 -16.30 -2.22 19.95
N ARG A 118 -15.18 -1.79 20.56
CA ARG A 118 -13.86 -1.87 19.95
C ARG A 118 -12.79 -2.24 20.98
N ASP A 119 -11.72 -2.86 20.54
CA ASP A 119 -10.48 -2.88 21.28
C ASP A 119 -9.79 -1.51 21.14
N TYR A 120 -9.72 -0.75 22.22
CA TYR A 120 -9.12 0.59 22.22
C TYR A 120 -7.58 0.56 22.19
N ARG A 121 -6.95 -0.61 22.39
CA ARG A 121 -5.49 -0.78 22.39
C ARG A 121 -4.93 -0.64 20.97
N GLY A 122 -4.64 0.58 20.56
CA GLY A 122 -4.16 0.91 19.21
C GLY A 122 -5.28 1.08 18.19
N GLY A 123 -4.98 0.78 16.94
CA GLY A 123 -5.94 0.91 15.81
C GLY A 123 -6.56 -0.40 15.36
N GLY A 124 -6.21 -1.54 15.97
CA GLY A 124 -6.69 -2.86 15.54
C GLY A 124 -6.45 -3.09 14.05
N ARG A 125 -7.49 -3.51 13.33
CA ARG A 125 -7.49 -3.70 11.87
C ARG A 125 -7.40 -2.40 11.07
N SER A 126 -7.75 -1.25 11.67
CA SER A 126 -7.62 0.05 10.98
C SER A 126 -6.19 0.63 11.03
N SER A 127 -5.29 -0.02 11.75
CA SER A 127 -3.89 0.39 11.82
C SER A 127 -3.13 0.01 10.55
N ALA A 128 -2.25 0.90 10.09
CA ALA A 128 -1.33 0.60 9.00
C ALA A 128 -0.38 -0.60 9.28
N ARG A 129 -0.35 -1.12 10.51
CA ARG A 129 0.39 -2.33 10.88
C ARG A 129 -0.03 -3.55 10.05
N GLU A 130 -1.33 -3.70 9.74
CA GLU A 130 -1.88 -4.81 8.97
C GLU A 130 -1.28 -4.91 7.56
N THR A 131 -0.80 -3.79 6.99
CA THR A 131 -0.19 -3.75 5.65
C THR A 131 1.10 -4.56 5.54
N ALA A 132 1.71 -4.97 6.65
CA ALA A 132 2.83 -5.91 6.62
C ALA A 132 2.45 -7.23 5.92
N MET A 133 1.22 -7.73 6.15
CA MET A 133 0.74 -8.93 5.47
C MET A 133 0.45 -8.71 4.00
N ARG A 134 0.03 -7.50 3.60
CA ARG A 134 -0.14 -7.16 2.19
C ARG A 134 1.21 -7.15 1.47
N VAL A 135 2.25 -6.59 2.10
CA VAL A 135 3.61 -6.56 1.55
C VAL A 135 4.18 -7.98 1.44
N ALA A 136 4.02 -8.81 2.46
CA ALA A 136 4.47 -10.20 2.42
C ALA A 136 3.78 -11.00 1.29
N ALA A 137 2.45 -10.88 1.16
CA ALA A 137 1.70 -11.53 0.09
C ALA A 137 2.04 -10.96 -1.30
N GLY A 138 2.19 -9.62 -1.40
CA GLY A 138 2.56 -8.95 -2.64
C GLY A 138 3.98 -9.27 -3.10
N ALA A 139 4.91 -9.55 -2.17
CA ALA A 139 6.26 -9.98 -2.51
C ALA A 139 6.27 -11.34 -3.25
N ILE A 140 5.36 -12.27 -2.89
CA ILE A 140 5.17 -13.51 -3.64
C ILE A 140 4.74 -13.22 -5.09
N ALA A 141 3.74 -12.34 -5.26
CA ALA A 141 3.27 -11.93 -6.56
C ALA A 141 4.36 -11.23 -7.38
N LYS A 142 5.08 -10.26 -6.78
CA LYS A 142 6.20 -9.56 -7.44
C LYS A 142 7.26 -10.54 -7.94
N LYS A 143 7.67 -11.48 -7.08
CA LYS A 143 8.67 -12.49 -7.44
C LYS A 143 8.20 -13.33 -8.62
N TYR A 144 6.98 -13.86 -8.57
CA TYR A 144 6.44 -14.68 -9.66
C TYR A 144 6.35 -13.89 -10.98
N LEU A 145 5.83 -12.67 -10.93
CA LEU A 145 5.66 -11.81 -12.11
C LEU A 145 7.02 -11.40 -12.72
N ALA A 146 8.00 -11.12 -11.86
CA ALA A 146 9.37 -10.81 -12.31
C ALA A 146 10.05 -12.01 -12.97
N GLU A 147 10.00 -13.19 -12.36
CA GLU A 147 10.65 -14.40 -12.89
C GLU A 147 9.96 -14.90 -14.18
N LYS A 148 8.61 -14.83 -14.23
CA LYS A 148 7.86 -15.38 -15.35
C LYS A 148 7.80 -14.45 -16.56
N PHE A 149 7.70 -13.14 -16.35
CA PHE A 149 7.45 -12.15 -17.41
C PHE A 149 8.50 -11.03 -17.46
N GLY A 150 9.38 -10.95 -16.49
CA GLY A 150 10.31 -9.82 -16.34
C GLY A 150 9.61 -8.52 -15.94
N ILE A 151 8.40 -8.60 -15.36
CA ILE A 151 7.66 -7.43 -14.92
C ILE A 151 8.41 -6.77 -13.76
N ASP A 152 8.63 -5.46 -13.86
CA ASP A 152 9.24 -4.64 -12.82
C ASP A 152 8.19 -3.71 -12.22
N ILE A 153 7.95 -3.84 -10.91
CA ILE A 153 6.99 -3.02 -10.14
C ILE A 153 7.76 -2.22 -9.12
N ARG A 154 7.71 -0.91 -9.24
CA ARG A 154 8.43 0.02 -8.38
C ARG A 154 7.65 1.31 -8.19
N GLY A 155 7.86 1.94 -7.03
CA GLY A 155 7.19 3.18 -6.67
C GLY A 155 8.15 4.21 -6.11
N HIS A 156 7.75 5.46 -6.18
CA HIS A 156 8.49 6.58 -5.59
C HIS A 156 7.55 7.64 -5.01
N VAL A 157 8.09 8.43 -4.08
CA VAL A 157 7.39 9.57 -3.50
C VAL A 157 7.56 10.77 -4.42
N THR A 158 6.45 11.35 -4.84
CA THR A 158 6.42 12.54 -5.71
C THR A 158 6.13 13.83 -4.93
N GLN A 159 5.53 13.73 -3.73
CA GLN A 159 5.22 14.90 -2.90
C GLN A 159 5.10 14.52 -1.43
N ILE A 160 5.61 15.38 -0.55
CA ILE A 160 5.40 15.35 0.91
C ILE A 160 4.90 16.73 1.35
N GLY A 161 3.67 16.79 1.89
CA GLY A 161 3.03 18.05 2.25
C GLY A 161 2.91 18.98 1.02
N ASN A 162 3.56 20.14 1.09
CA ASN A 162 3.64 21.11 -0.01
C ASN A 162 4.94 21.03 -0.83
N GLU A 163 5.88 20.17 -0.44
CA GLU A 163 7.12 19.97 -1.16
C GLU A 163 6.93 18.92 -2.27
N VAL A 164 7.28 19.29 -3.51
CA VAL A 164 7.12 18.44 -4.71
C VAL A 164 8.49 18.04 -5.24
N ALA A 165 8.65 16.78 -5.61
CA ALA A 165 9.78 16.29 -6.40
C ALA A 165 9.54 16.62 -7.88
N GLU A 166 10.53 17.23 -8.54
CA GLU A 166 10.42 17.71 -9.92
C GLU A 166 11.11 16.79 -10.93
N LYS A 167 11.97 15.90 -10.44
CA LYS A 167 12.79 15.00 -11.25
C LYS A 167 12.59 13.56 -10.81
N LEU A 168 12.88 12.62 -11.70
CA LEU A 168 12.87 11.21 -11.40
C LEU A 168 14.12 10.54 -11.94
N ASP A 169 14.97 10.08 -11.02
CA ASP A 169 16.01 9.10 -11.30
C ASP A 169 15.71 7.85 -10.45
N TRP A 170 15.36 6.77 -11.11
CA TRP A 170 15.06 5.49 -10.43
C TRP A 170 16.24 4.92 -9.65
N ALA A 171 17.47 5.23 -10.02
CA ALA A 171 18.65 4.80 -9.29
C ALA A 171 18.77 5.44 -7.91
N GLU A 172 18.18 6.64 -7.73
CA GLU A 172 18.21 7.38 -6.47
C GLU A 172 17.11 6.98 -5.49
N VAL A 173 16.01 6.38 -5.97
CA VAL A 173 14.87 5.97 -5.14
C VAL A 173 15.29 5.09 -3.94
N PRO A 174 16.12 4.05 -4.08
CA PRO A 174 16.54 3.23 -2.93
C PRO A 174 17.60 3.90 -2.04
N ASN A 175 18.22 4.99 -2.48
CA ASN A 175 19.41 5.57 -1.84
C ASN A 175 19.06 6.65 -0.77
N ASN A 176 17.77 6.94 -0.56
CA ASN A 176 17.35 7.90 0.45
C ASN A 176 16.14 7.39 1.25
N PRO A 177 15.90 7.94 2.46
CA PRO A 177 14.89 7.43 3.36
C PRO A 177 13.44 7.74 2.94
N PHE A 178 13.23 8.49 1.85
CA PHE A 178 11.91 8.89 1.37
C PHE A 178 11.44 8.13 0.13
N PHE A 179 12.27 7.24 -0.44
CA PHE A 179 11.99 6.62 -1.75
C PHE A 179 11.73 7.69 -2.82
N CYS A 180 12.50 8.75 -2.83
CA CYS A 180 12.36 9.87 -3.76
C CYS A 180 13.40 9.77 -4.87
N GLY A 181 12.98 9.91 -6.13
CA GLY A 181 13.89 9.94 -7.28
C GLY A 181 14.51 11.30 -7.56
N ASP A 182 14.17 12.32 -6.77
CA ASP A 182 14.72 13.69 -6.87
C ASP A 182 15.60 14.00 -5.67
N VAL A 183 16.92 13.95 -5.88
CA VAL A 183 17.90 14.21 -4.82
C VAL A 183 17.84 15.65 -4.28
N ASP A 184 17.39 16.61 -5.09
CA ASP A 184 17.24 18.00 -4.69
C ASP A 184 15.99 18.22 -3.81
N ALA A 185 15.01 17.33 -3.89
CA ALA A 185 13.82 17.36 -3.02
C ALA A 185 14.08 16.74 -1.64
N VAL A 186 15.00 15.79 -1.51
CA VAL A 186 15.28 15.08 -0.26
C VAL A 186 15.57 16.01 0.91
N PRO A 187 16.45 17.02 0.83
CA PRO A 187 16.68 17.95 1.94
C PRO A 187 15.44 18.75 2.34
N ARG A 188 14.58 19.12 1.38
CA ARG A 188 13.32 19.84 1.65
C ARG A 188 12.34 18.94 2.40
N PHE A 189 12.23 17.67 2.00
CA PHE A 189 11.43 16.65 2.71
C PHE A 189 11.92 16.42 4.13
N GLU A 190 13.25 16.33 4.33
CA GLU A 190 13.86 16.21 5.66
C GLU A 190 13.52 17.37 6.58
N GLN A 191 13.68 18.60 6.07
CA GLN A 191 13.37 19.82 6.82
C GLN A 191 11.89 19.87 7.19
N LEU A 192 10.99 19.61 6.23
CA LEU A 192 9.55 19.62 6.47
C LEU A 192 9.14 18.58 7.54
N VAL A 193 9.57 17.32 7.39
CA VAL A 193 9.18 16.24 8.31
C VAL A 193 9.74 16.48 9.72
N THR A 194 10.94 17.06 9.83
CA THR A 194 11.54 17.45 11.13
C THR A 194 10.69 18.52 11.80
N SER A 195 10.35 19.60 11.08
CA SER A 195 9.50 20.69 11.59
C SER A 195 8.12 20.20 12.02
N LEU A 196 7.48 19.31 11.24
CA LEU A 196 6.18 18.74 11.60
C LEU A 196 6.23 17.94 12.90
N ARG A 197 7.32 17.20 13.11
CA ARG A 197 7.53 16.46 14.36
C ARG A 197 7.67 17.40 15.57
N GLU A 198 8.43 18.47 15.44
CA GLU A 198 8.59 19.50 16.49
C GLU A 198 7.27 20.20 16.80
N GLN A 199 6.45 20.44 15.80
CA GLN A 199 5.12 21.05 15.94
C GLN A 199 4.05 20.05 16.43
N GLY A 200 4.37 18.75 16.51
CA GLY A 200 3.42 17.72 16.93
C GLY A 200 2.28 17.47 15.94
N THR A 201 2.50 17.74 14.64
CA THR A 201 1.53 17.59 13.58
C THR A 201 2.02 16.63 12.49
N SER A 202 1.30 16.51 11.38
CA SER A 202 1.58 15.58 10.27
C SER A 202 1.21 16.19 8.93
N CYS A 203 1.70 15.59 7.84
CA CYS A 203 1.30 15.95 6.48
C CYS A 203 0.90 14.73 5.66
N GLY A 204 0.27 14.99 4.51
CA GLY A 204 -0.01 14.00 3.48
C GLY A 204 1.17 13.78 2.56
N ALA A 205 0.98 12.88 1.58
CA ALA A 205 1.95 12.61 0.53
C ALA A 205 1.25 12.19 -0.76
N LYS A 206 1.97 12.30 -1.89
CA LYS A 206 1.60 11.71 -3.17
C LYS A 206 2.72 10.76 -3.61
N LEU A 207 2.34 9.61 -4.14
CA LEU A 207 3.24 8.57 -4.64
C LEU A 207 2.85 8.23 -6.07
N GLU A 208 3.82 7.85 -6.89
CA GLU A 208 3.59 7.17 -8.15
C GLU A 208 4.15 5.76 -8.09
N ILE A 209 3.42 4.81 -8.65
CA ILE A 209 3.80 3.41 -8.78
C ILE A 209 3.67 3.02 -10.25
N ILE A 210 4.68 2.36 -10.77
CA ILE A 210 4.68 1.85 -12.14
C ILE A 210 4.83 0.32 -12.18
N ALA A 211 4.28 -0.27 -13.23
CA ALA A 211 4.59 -1.64 -13.62
C ALA A 211 4.98 -1.66 -15.09
N GLU A 212 6.20 -2.07 -15.37
CA GLU A 212 6.76 -2.20 -16.71
C GLU A 212 6.66 -3.63 -17.21
N LYS A 213 6.60 -3.81 -18.53
CA LYS A 213 6.57 -5.12 -19.22
C LYS A 213 5.33 -5.96 -18.90
N VAL A 214 4.25 -5.35 -18.47
CA VAL A 214 2.97 -6.06 -18.32
C VAL A 214 2.47 -6.45 -19.72
N PRO A 215 2.18 -7.75 -19.99
CA PRO A 215 1.67 -8.18 -21.28
C PRO A 215 0.35 -7.49 -21.64
N VAL A 216 0.06 -7.39 -22.94
CA VAL A 216 -1.26 -6.99 -23.43
C VAL A 216 -2.28 -8.06 -23.05
N GLY A 217 -3.49 -7.63 -22.64
CA GLY A 217 -4.62 -8.54 -22.50
C GLY A 217 -5.01 -8.88 -21.06
N TRP A 218 -4.32 -8.35 -20.03
CA TRP A 218 -4.74 -8.55 -18.64
C TRP A 218 -5.78 -7.51 -18.23
N GLY A 219 -6.92 -7.96 -17.73
CA GLY A 219 -8.07 -7.15 -17.37
C GLY A 219 -9.36 -7.66 -18.01
N GLU A 220 -10.49 -7.18 -17.54
CA GLU A 220 -11.81 -7.63 -17.96
C GLU A 220 -12.74 -6.45 -18.24
N PRO A 221 -13.58 -6.49 -19.30
CA PRO A 221 -14.78 -5.68 -19.35
C PRO A 221 -15.82 -6.31 -18.39
N VAL A 222 -16.79 -5.65 -17.85
CA VAL A 222 -17.05 -4.21 -17.80
C VAL A 222 -16.74 -3.71 -16.40
N PHE A 223 -17.03 -4.52 -15.36
CA PHE A 223 -16.94 -4.15 -13.93
C PHE A 223 -15.60 -4.51 -13.29
N ASP A 224 -14.96 -5.60 -13.78
CA ASP A 224 -13.66 -6.09 -13.31
C ASP A 224 -12.52 -5.52 -14.18
N ARG A 225 -12.63 -4.27 -14.58
CA ARG A 225 -11.58 -3.56 -15.32
C ARG A 225 -10.32 -3.49 -14.48
N LEU A 226 -9.17 -3.64 -15.15
CA LEU A 226 -7.87 -3.60 -14.47
C LEU A 226 -7.65 -2.28 -13.69
N ASP A 227 -8.01 -1.13 -14.28
CA ASP A 227 -7.95 0.18 -13.62
C ASP A 227 -8.89 0.28 -12.41
N ALA A 228 -10.10 -0.32 -12.48
CA ALA A 228 -11.05 -0.35 -11.40
C ALA A 228 -10.54 -1.21 -10.22
N ASP A 229 -9.98 -2.39 -10.49
CA ASP A 229 -9.42 -3.27 -9.47
C ASP A 229 -8.15 -2.68 -8.86
N ILE A 230 -7.30 -2.03 -9.66
CA ILE A 230 -6.15 -1.25 -9.14
C ILE A 230 -6.64 -0.14 -8.21
N ALA A 231 -7.63 0.65 -8.64
CA ALA A 231 -8.17 1.74 -7.81
C ALA A 231 -8.79 1.20 -6.51
N HIS A 232 -9.53 0.10 -6.55
CA HIS A 232 -10.06 -0.58 -5.37
C HIS A 232 -8.95 -1.03 -4.42
N ALA A 233 -7.91 -1.68 -4.93
CA ALA A 233 -6.78 -2.14 -4.14
C ALA A 233 -6.03 -0.98 -3.49
N MET A 234 -5.71 0.08 -4.25
CA MET A 234 -5.02 1.27 -3.77
C MET A 234 -5.85 2.04 -2.75
N MET A 235 -7.16 2.24 -3.00
CA MET A 235 -8.07 2.92 -2.06
C MET A 235 -8.22 2.15 -0.74
N SER A 236 -7.97 0.86 -0.71
CA SER A 236 -7.99 0.04 0.51
C SER A 236 -6.79 0.28 1.43
N ILE A 237 -5.71 0.92 0.95
CA ILE A 237 -4.53 1.26 1.75
C ILE A 237 -4.92 2.34 2.77
N ASN A 238 -4.49 2.16 4.01
CA ASN A 238 -4.75 3.11 5.09
C ASN A 238 -4.30 4.53 4.69
N ALA A 239 -5.12 5.52 4.98
CA ALA A 239 -4.93 6.94 4.68
C ALA A 239 -5.03 7.34 3.20
N VAL A 240 -5.11 6.44 2.24
CA VAL A 240 -5.35 6.81 0.83
C VAL A 240 -6.71 7.50 0.68
N LYS A 241 -6.73 8.58 -0.10
CA LYS A 241 -7.90 9.44 -0.38
C LYS A 241 -8.10 9.75 -1.86
N GLY A 242 -7.12 9.45 -2.69
CA GLY A 242 -7.21 9.62 -4.14
C GLY A 242 -6.38 8.57 -4.85
N VAL A 243 -6.85 8.15 -6.02
CA VAL A 243 -6.16 7.26 -6.95
C VAL A 243 -6.30 7.85 -8.34
N GLU A 244 -5.21 7.89 -9.09
CA GLU A 244 -5.15 8.33 -10.48
C GLU A 244 -4.50 7.24 -11.33
N ILE A 245 -5.00 7.04 -12.53
CA ILE A 245 -4.44 6.13 -13.53
C ILE A 245 -4.04 6.98 -14.75
N GLY A 246 -2.81 6.83 -15.24
CA GLY A 246 -2.29 7.65 -16.34
C GLY A 246 -2.27 9.14 -15.97
N ASP A 247 -2.87 9.98 -16.81
CA ASP A 247 -2.95 11.43 -16.57
C ASP A 247 -3.97 11.81 -15.47
N GLY A 248 -4.74 10.83 -14.96
CA GLY A 248 -5.59 11.02 -13.79
C GLY A 248 -6.62 12.14 -13.95
N PHE A 249 -6.67 13.06 -12.98
CA PHE A 249 -7.62 14.19 -12.99
C PHE A 249 -7.28 15.27 -14.01
N ASP A 250 -6.05 15.32 -14.51
CA ASP A 250 -5.63 16.33 -15.50
C ASP A 250 -6.36 16.17 -16.84
N VAL A 251 -6.90 14.95 -17.12
CA VAL A 251 -7.70 14.69 -18.34
C VAL A 251 -8.90 15.63 -18.49
N ALA A 252 -9.43 16.18 -17.39
CA ALA A 252 -10.57 17.08 -17.42
C ALA A 252 -10.27 18.42 -18.13
N GLY A 253 -9.00 18.82 -18.18
CA GLY A 253 -8.54 20.04 -18.88
C GLY A 253 -7.99 19.78 -20.26
N GLN A 254 -7.90 18.54 -20.71
CA GLN A 254 -7.28 18.14 -21.98
C GLN A 254 -8.31 17.98 -23.10
N PHE A 255 -7.87 18.12 -24.35
CA PHE A 255 -8.73 17.90 -25.51
C PHE A 255 -8.45 16.53 -26.14
N GLY A 256 -9.50 15.93 -26.73
CA GLY A 256 -9.43 14.54 -27.21
C GLY A 256 -8.38 14.27 -28.30
N HIS A 257 -7.92 15.28 -29.04
CA HIS A 257 -6.84 15.14 -30.00
C HIS A 257 -5.44 15.16 -29.36
N GLU A 258 -5.32 15.62 -28.10
CA GLU A 258 -4.06 15.72 -27.35
C GLU A 258 -3.78 14.45 -26.57
N THR A 259 -4.82 13.72 -26.17
CA THR A 259 -4.74 12.59 -25.23
C THR A 259 -4.96 11.22 -25.90
N ARG A 260 -5.01 11.19 -27.22
CA ARG A 260 -5.08 9.89 -27.93
C ARG A 260 -3.71 9.21 -27.83
N ASP A 261 -3.70 8.01 -27.28
CA ASP A 261 -2.53 7.14 -27.33
C ASP A 261 -2.43 6.52 -28.73
N GLU A 262 -1.94 7.32 -29.71
CA GLU A 262 -1.84 6.91 -31.09
C GLU A 262 -0.88 5.73 -31.25
N LEU A 263 -1.27 4.77 -32.11
CA LEU A 263 -0.54 3.53 -32.33
C LEU A 263 0.07 3.50 -33.73
N THR A 264 1.34 3.13 -33.78
CA THR A 264 2.08 2.88 -35.04
C THR A 264 2.58 1.44 -35.08
N THR A 265 3.23 1.05 -36.16
CA THR A 265 3.92 -0.25 -36.27
C THR A 265 5.05 -0.41 -35.23
N ASP A 266 5.59 0.68 -34.75
CA ASP A 266 6.68 0.69 -33.74
C ASP A 266 6.17 0.79 -32.29
N GLY A 267 4.84 0.85 -32.09
CA GLY A 267 4.19 0.94 -30.79
C GLY A 267 3.41 2.23 -30.58
N PHE A 268 3.04 2.49 -29.34
CA PHE A 268 2.31 3.68 -28.92
C PHE A 268 3.21 4.91 -28.89
N LEU A 269 2.66 6.05 -29.32
CA LEU A 269 3.37 7.34 -29.33
C LEU A 269 3.26 8.11 -28.00
N ALA A 270 2.25 7.78 -27.19
CA ALA A 270 1.99 8.38 -25.89
C ALA A 270 1.38 7.34 -24.92
N ASN A 271 1.24 7.68 -23.64
CA ASN A 271 0.67 6.80 -22.62
C ASN A 271 -0.19 7.60 -21.63
N HIS A 272 -1.14 8.37 -22.13
CA HIS A 272 -2.07 9.17 -21.36
C HIS A 272 -3.02 8.31 -20.52
N ALA A 273 -3.44 7.17 -21.09
CA ALA A 273 -4.30 6.20 -20.41
C ALA A 273 -3.58 5.38 -19.33
N GLY A 274 -2.26 5.55 -19.15
CA GLY A 274 -1.51 4.84 -18.11
C GLY A 274 -1.43 3.34 -18.29
N GLY A 275 -1.32 2.86 -19.53
CA GLY A 275 -1.12 1.45 -19.87
C GLY A 275 -2.38 0.59 -19.88
N ILE A 276 -3.57 1.19 -19.78
CA ILE A 276 -4.85 0.46 -19.67
C ILE A 276 -5.86 1.09 -20.63
N LEU A 277 -6.35 0.30 -21.59
CA LEU A 277 -7.36 0.71 -22.55
C LEU A 277 -8.58 -0.22 -22.45
N GLY A 278 -9.75 0.37 -22.28
CA GLY A 278 -10.99 -0.41 -22.14
C GLY A 278 -11.01 -1.33 -20.90
N GLY A 279 -10.17 -1.06 -19.90
CA GLY A 279 -10.03 -1.89 -18.70
C GLY A 279 -9.05 -3.06 -18.85
N ILE A 280 -8.27 -3.08 -19.94
CA ILE A 280 -7.34 -4.17 -20.28
C ILE A 280 -5.94 -3.57 -20.51
N SER A 281 -4.88 -4.25 -20.06
CA SER A 281 -3.50 -3.79 -20.25
C SER A 281 -3.14 -3.67 -21.71
N SER A 282 -2.49 -2.58 -22.10
CA SER A 282 -2.09 -2.26 -23.47
C SER A 282 -0.68 -2.72 -23.85
N GLY A 283 0.09 -3.24 -22.90
CA GLY A 283 1.52 -3.52 -23.06
C GLY A 283 2.42 -2.34 -22.71
N GLN A 284 1.85 -1.15 -22.53
CA GLN A 284 2.58 0.04 -22.06
C GLN A 284 2.78 -0.03 -20.56
N THR A 285 3.67 0.82 -20.03
CA THR A 285 3.87 0.99 -18.58
C THR A 285 2.55 1.36 -17.90
N ILE A 286 2.12 0.55 -16.94
CA ILE A 286 1.00 0.90 -16.07
C ILE A 286 1.48 1.97 -15.08
N ARG A 287 0.75 3.09 -15.02
CA ARG A 287 1.05 4.24 -14.16
C ARG A 287 -0.11 4.51 -13.22
N VAL A 288 0.19 4.50 -11.92
CA VAL A 288 -0.78 4.70 -10.84
C VAL A 288 -0.25 5.73 -9.87
N ALA A 289 -1.01 6.78 -9.58
CA ALA A 289 -0.68 7.70 -8.49
C ALA A 289 -1.70 7.61 -7.37
N ILE A 290 -1.24 7.78 -6.12
CA ILE A 290 -2.09 7.78 -4.94
C ILE A 290 -1.80 8.97 -4.05
N ALA A 291 -2.84 9.52 -3.43
CA ALA A 291 -2.74 10.59 -2.45
C ALA A 291 -3.14 10.09 -1.06
N LEU A 292 -2.29 10.33 -0.06
CA LEU A 292 -2.51 9.95 1.32
C LEU A 292 -2.78 11.18 2.18
N LYS A 293 -3.79 11.10 3.04
CA LYS A 293 -4.07 12.16 4.01
C LYS A 293 -3.03 12.19 5.13
N PRO A 294 -2.89 13.32 5.84
CA PRO A 294 -2.11 13.40 7.06
C PRO A 294 -2.51 12.33 8.09
N THR A 295 -1.57 11.88 8.91
CA THR A 295 -1.82 10.99 10.05
C THR A 295 -2.77 11.67 11.03
N ALA A 296 -3.88 11.00 11.37
CA ALA A 296 -4.89 11.56 12.28
C ALA A 296 -4.44 11.59 13.75
N SER A 297 -3.51 10.70 14.12
CA SER A 297 -2.98 10.63 15.47
C SER A 297 -1.79 11.57 15.61
N ILE A 298 -2.06 12.78 16.11
CA ILE A 298 -1.07 13.85 16.35
C ILE A 298 -1.07 14.26 17.82
N THR A 299 -0.04 14.95 18.26
CA THR A 299 0.10 15.40 19.66
C THR A 299 -0.51 16.78 19.92
N THR A 300 -1.19 17.36 18.93
CA THR A 300 -1.99 18.58 19.09
C THR A 300 -3.37 18.21 19.66
N PRO A 301 -3.87 18.91 20.70
CA PRO A 301 -5.22 18.68 21.25
C PRO A 301 -6.30 18.85 20.19
N GLY A 302 -7.30 17.97 20.21
CA GLY A 302 -8.44 18.02 19.29
C GLY A 302 -9.77 17.88 20.00
N LYS A 303 -10.83 18.42 19.38
CA LYS A 303 -12.22 18.28 19.86
C LYS A 303 -12.74 16.89 19.52
N THR A 304 -13.47 16.28 20.47
CA THR A 304 -14.10 14.98 20.30
C THR A 304 -15.30 14.82 21.22
N ILE A 305 -15.86 13.62 21.27
CA ILE A 305 -16.88 13.21 22.23
C ILE A 305 -16.46 11.96 23.00
N THR A 306 -17.05 11.77 24.18
CA THR A 306 -16.98 10.51 24.90
C THR A 306 -17.90 9.45 24.29
N ILE A 307 -17.79 8.20 24.77
CA ILE A 307 -18.74 7.12 24.41
C ILE A 307 -20.17 7.45 24.84
N ASP A 308 -20.33 8.26 25.89
CA ASP A 308 -21.61 8.75 26.40
C ASP A 308 -22.13 10.01 25.67
N ARG A 309 -21.45 10.41 24.57
CA ARG A 309 -21.79 11.56 23.70
C ARG A 309 -21.64 12.93 24.36
N GLU A 310 -20.75 13.06 25.30
CA GLU A 310 -20.39 14.35 25.93
C GLU A 310 -19.20 14.99 25.18
N ASN A 311 -19.25 16.30 24.95
CA ASN A 311 -18.16 17.05 24.34
C ASN A 311 -16.93 17.04 25.24
N THR A 312 -15.76 16.76 24.67
CA THR A 312 -14.48 16.75 25.40
C THR A 312 -13.33 17.08 24.46
N ASP A 313 -12.15 17.24 25.03
CA ASP A 313 -10.90 17.33 24.29
C ASP A 313 -10.14 16.01 24.39
N VAL A 314 -9.38 15.68 23.35
CA VAL A 314 -8.49 14.52 23.35
C VAL A 314 -7.08 14.94 22.92
N LEU A 315 -6.09 14.39 23.62
CA LEU A 315 -4.69 14.45 23.24
C LEU A 315 -4.22 13.02 22.93
N THR A 316 -3.89 12.76 21.66
CA THR A 316 -3.40 11.44 21.27
C THR A 316 -1.93 11.32 21.66
N LYS A 317 -1.63 10.33 22.51
CA LYS A 317 -0.27 9.93 22.84
C LYS A 317 0.11 8.74 21.94
N GLY A 318 1.40 8.57 21.69
CA GLY A 318 1.91 7.43 20.91
C GLY A 318 2.99 7.82 19.92
N ARG A 319 3.53 6.79 19.25
CA ARG A 319 4.63 6.91 18.28
C ARG A 319 4.05 6.82 16.87
N HIS A 320 3.76 7.97 16.25
CA HIS A 320 3.13 8.05 14.93
C HIS A 320 4.11 8.58 13.88
N ASP A 321 3.88 8.20 12.63
CA ASP A 321 4.63 8.73 11.50
C ASP A 321 4.18 10.18 11.23
N PRO A 322 5.09 11.17 11.12
CA PRO A 322 4.72 12.52 10.66
C PRO A 322 4.19 12.53 9.22
N CYS A 323 4.65 11.58 8.40
CA CYS A 323 4.15 11.33 7.05
C CYS A 323 4.12 9.82 6.79
N VAL A 324 2.92 9.26 6.59
CA VAL A 324 2.76 7.82 6.31
C VAL A 324 3.11 7.46 4.86
N GLY A 325 3.22 8.45 3.98
CA GLY A 325 3.46 8.25 2.55
C GLY A 325 4.75 7.48 2.26
N VAL A 326 5.82 7.78 2.99
CA VAL A 326 7.12 7.10 2.81
C VAL A 326 6.96 5.58 2.91
N ARG A 327 6.29 5.10 3.97
CA ARG A 327 6.08 3.67 4.17
C ARG A 327 4.99 3.07 3.28
N ALA A 328 4.19 3.90 2.62
CA ALA A 328 3.16 3.45 1.70
C ALA A 328 3.73 3.00 0.35
N THR A 329 4.93 3.41 -0.03
CA THR A 329 5.57 3.04 -1.30
C THR A 329 5.64 1.51 -1.50
N PRO A 330 6.30 0.72 -0.63
CA PRO A 330 6.31 -0.74 -0.79
C PRO A 330 4.94 -1.39 -0.61
N ILE A 331 4.01 -0.75 0.10
CA ILE A 331 2.63 -1.24 0.25
C ILE A 331 1.89 -1.11 -1.08
N ALA A 332 2.01 0.02 -1.75
CA ALA A 332 1.36 0.27 -3.03
C ALA A 332 1.94 -0.61 -4.15
N GLU A 333 3.26 -0.81 -4.17
CA GLU A 333 3.90 -1.79 -5.05
C GLU A 333 3.32 -3.21 -4.85
N ALA A 334 3.19 -3.64 -3.61
CA ALA A 334 2.64 -4.94 -3.25
C ALA A 334 1.16 -5.08 -3.68
N MET A 335 0.36 -4.04 -3.50
CA MET A 335 -1.04 -4.06 -3.91
C MET A 335 -1.20 -4.10 -5.43
N LEU A 336 -0.36 -3.38 -6.19
CA LEU A 336 -0.33 -3.47 -7.65
C LEU A 336 0.05 -4.88 -8.10
N ALA A 337 1.05 -5.49 -7.46
CA ALA A 337 1.48 -6.86 -7.77
C ALA A 337 0.37 -7.89 -7.52
N ILE A 338 -0.38 -7.77 -6.42
CA ILE A 338 -1.50 -8.66 -6.10
C ILE A 338 -2.57 -8.57 -7.19
N VAL A 339 -2.94 -7.36 -7.63
CA VAL A 339 -3.94 -7.17 -8.68
C VAL A 339 -3.45 -7.74 -10.02
N LEU A 340 -2.22 -7.44 -10.42
CA LEU A 340 -1.65 -7.94 -11.67
C LEU A 340 -1.54 -9.47 -11.68
N MET A 341 -1.17 -10.08 -10.56
CA MET A 341 -1.10 -11.53 -10.42
C MET A 341 -2.49 -12.17 -10.54
N ASP A 342 -3.52 -11.58 -9.94
CA ASP A 342 -4.89 -12.07 -10.06
C ASP A 342 -5.40 -11.97 -11.50
N HIS A 343 -5.21 -10.83 -12.16
CA HIS A 343 -5.59 -10.66 -13.57
C HIS A 343 -4.80 -11.55 -14.53
N PHE A 344 -3.52 -11.79 -14.27
CA PHE A 344 -2.76 -12.80 -15.01
C PHE A 344 -3.41 -14.18 -14.91
N MET A 345 -3.75 -14.60 -13.70
CA MET A 345 -4.35 -15.93 -13.50
C MET A 345 -5.75 -16.03 -14.11
N ARG A 346 -6.54 -14.99 -14.03
CA ARG A 346 -7.86 -14.88 -14.68
C ARG A 346 -7.71 -14.96 -16.19
N ASN A 347 -6.80 -14.19 -16.77
CA ASN A 347 -6.50 -14.24 -18.20
C ASN A 347 -6.13 -15.66 -18.65
N ARG A 348 -5.22 -16.32 -17.92
CA ARG A 348 -4.81 -17.70 -18.21
C ARG A 348 -5.96 -18.70 -18.07
N ALA A 349 -6.91 -18.48 -17.17
CA ALA A 349 -8.05 -19.37 -16.99
C ALA A 349 -9.10 -19.23 -18.11
N GLN A 350 -9.17 -18.06 -18.76
CA GLN A 350 -10.12 -17.80 -19.85
C GLN A 350 -9.54 -18.11 -21.23
N ASN A 351 -8.26 -17.91 -21.43
CA ASN A 351 -7.60 -18.07 -22.73
C ASN A 351 -6.81 -19.38 -22.77
N ALA A 352 -6.90 -20.09 -23.87
CA ALA A 352 -6.39 -21.46 -24.01
C ALA A 352 -4.86 -21.56 -24.14
N ASP A 353 -4.13 -20.44 -24.24
CA ASP A 353 -2.67 -20.42 -24.50
C ASP A 353 -1.85 -20.02 -23.29
#